data_915c34ad6c48ff4c616cbb39821455c2
#
_entry.id   915c34ad6c48ff4c616cbb39821455c2
#
_cell.length_a   1.000
_cell.length_b   1.000
_cell.length_c   1.000
_cell.angle_alpha   90.00
_cell.angle_beta   90.00
_cell.angle_gamma   90.00
#
_symmetry.space_group_name_H-M   'P 1'
#
loop_
_entity.id
_entity.type
_entity.pdbx_description
1 polymer ?
#
loop_
_entity_poly.entity_id
_entity_poly.type
_entity_poly.pdbx_seq_one_letter_code
_entity_poly.pdbx_strand_id
1 'polypeptide(L)'
;MGTLNWTPYYPDIYHGLARILNRHNVAYDIIPNTKDVWCRDYMPLQLDKDRYLCYEYKPDYLMKSASNRKYITDSLDICRDMQLKIKETPLIIDGGNIVKVGNKAIMTEKVFVENPTVNENTLKNLLEEQMECEIIFIPWDRAEKYGHSDGIIKPISDNSILMTNYHDFDKEYSNEVINRLSNKFDIKILSYDVKKTAPESWAYINFLTIGNLIVLPTLGKEEDGQALEQIKVYYHNYTIEQLNISDLVKDGGGLNCVSWCRYANEQETRYLKLYNILDYEDDSTRNRMFTNEEIIFMCKHNLRKFADKFPGIAEYYMKCLDD
;
A
#
# COMPACT_ATOMS: atom_id res chain seq x y z
N MET A 1 4.99 -8.02 -1.66
CA MET A 1 4.75 -6.76 -0.96
C MET A 1 6.04 -5.99 -0.95
N GLY A 2 6.04 -4.76 -1.43
CA GLY A 2 7.21 -3.90 -1.37
C GLY A 2 7.02 -2.88 -0.25
N THR A 3 7.98 -2.74 0.61
CA THR A 3 8.02 -1.70 1.63
C THR A 3 9.28 -0.88 1.43
N LEU A 4 9.18 0.40 1.72
CA LEU A 4 10.30 1.31 1.67
C LEU A 4 11.37 1.01 2.71
N ASN A 5 12.55 1.56 2.49
CA ASN A 5 13.57 1.65 3.52
C ASN A 5 13.13 2.63 4.63
N TRP A 6 12.20 2.19 5.47
CA TRP A 6 11.66 2.97 6.60
C TRP A 6 12.65 3.08 7.77
N THR A 7 13.68 2.23 7.75
CA THR A 7 14.62 2.13 8.87
C THR A 7 15.22 3.46 9.32
N PRO A 8 15.46 4.45 8.45
CA PRO A 8 15.93 5.76 8.90
C PRO A 8 14.86 6.63 9.57
N TYR A 9 13.55 6.40 9.22
CA TYR A 9 12.45 7.28 9.64
C TYR A 9 11.59 6.65 10.73
N TYR A 10 11.20 5.38 10.58
CA TYR A 10 10.28 4.66 11.47
C TYR A 10 10.80 3.25 11.79
N PRO A 11 11.99 3.11 12.46
CA PRO A 11 12.61 1.80 12.68
C PRO A 11 11.72 0.85 13.47
N ASP A 12 11.04 1.32 14.51
CA ASP A 12 10.20 0.48 15.36
C ASP A 12 8.96 -0.04 14.63
N ILE A 13 8.36 0.80 13.77
CA ILE A 13 7.21 0.41 12.94
C ILE A 13 7.66 -0.62 11.89
N TYR A 14 8.79 -0.37 11.23
CA TYR A 14 9.36 -1.31 10.26
C TYR A 14 9.63 -2.68 10.90
N HIS A 15 10.36 -2.71 12.03
CA HIS A 15 10.67 -3.96 12.72
C HIS A 15 9.43 -4.65 13.28
N GLY A 16 8.45 -3.89 13.75
CA GLY A 16 7.16 -4.40 14.18
C GLY A 16 6.40 -5.08 13.04
N LEU A 17 6.31 -4.40 11.90
CA LEU A 17 5.64 -4.93 10.71
C LEU A 17 6.39 -6.17 10.16
N ALA A 18 7.70 -6.12 10.04
CA ALA A 18 8.51 -7.25 9.57
C ALA A 18 8.32 -8.50 10.45
N ARG A 19 8.29 -8.34 11.79
CA ARG A 19 7.99 -9.45 12.73
C ARG A 19 6.62 -10.07 12.48
N ILE A 20 5.59 -9.23 12.29
CA ILE A 20 4.24 -9.71 12.00
C ILE A 20 4.22 -10.49 10.69
N LEU A 21 4.78 -9.95 9.62
CA LEU A 21 4.81 -10.58 8.30
C LEU A 21 5.55 -11.92 8.33
N ASN A 22 6.71 -12.00 9.00
CA ASN A 22 7.46 -13.24 9.17
C ASN A 22 6.68 -14.28 9.96
N ARG A 23 6.03 -13.91 11.06
CA ARG A 23 5.19 -14.80 11.88
C ARG A 23 4.07 -15.43 11.06
N HIS A 24 3.49 -14.67 10.16
CA HIS A 24 2.41 -15.12 9.27
C HIS A 24 2.91 -15.66 7.92
N ASN A 25 4.22 -15.87 7.76
CA ASN A 25 4.83 -16.40 6.55
C ASN A 25 4.44 -15.59 5.30
N VAL A 26 4.37 -14.27 5.42
CA VAL A 26 4.10 -13.34 4.32
C VAL A 26 5.41 -12.88 3.71
N ALA A 27 5.58 -13.07 2.41
CA ALA A 27 6.74 -12.57 1.68
C ALA A 27 6.68 -11.05 1.54
N TYR A 28 7.80 -10.36 1.75
CA TYR A 28 7.93 -8.91 1.56
C TYR A 28 9.33 -8.55 1.06
N ASP A 29 9.46 -7.38 0.49
CA ASP A 29 10.73 -6.81 0.03
C ASP A 29 10.71 -5.30 0.20
N ILE A 30 11.88 -4.65 0.05
CA ILE A 30 12.05 -3.21 0.08
C ILE A 30 12.11 -2.69 -1.35
N ILE A 31 11.29 -1.68 -1.66
CA ILE A 31 11.30 -1.03 -2.97
C ILE A 31 12.58 -0.17 -3.09
N PRO A 32 13.43 -0.44 -4.09
CA PRO A 32 14.67 0.30 -4.25
C PRO A 32 14.44 1.72 -4.81
N ASN A 33 15.42 2.60 -4.64
CA ASN A 33 15.52 3.91 -5.32
C ASN A 33 14.33 4.86 -5.07
N THR A 34 13.58 4.68 -4.00
CA THR A 34 12.46 5.55 -3.61
C THR A 34 12.96 6.83 -2.93
N LYS A 35 12.18 7.91 -3.04
CA LYS A 35 12.53 9.23 -2.48
C LYS A 35 11.72 9.59 -1.25
N ASP A 36 10.62 8.89 -1.00
CA ASP A 36 9.83 8.99 0.23
C ASP A 36 9.22 7.65 0.66
N VAL A 37 8.45 7.65 1.77
CA VAL A 37 7.90 6.43 2.37
C VAL A 37 6.53 6.02 1.80
N TRP A 38 5.87 6.90 1.07
CA TRP A 38 4.47 6.74 0.66
C TRP A 38 4.34 5.93 -0.63
N CYS A 39 4.82 4.68 -0.59
CA CYS A 39 4.92 3.85 -1.80
C CYS A 39 3.57 3.52 -2.43
N ARG A 40 2.49 3.59 -1.69
CA ARG A 40 1.12 3.44 -2.23
C ARG A 40 0.86 4.41 -3.37
N ASP A 41 1.38 5.64 -3.28
CA ASP A 41 1.00 6.71 -4.17
C ASP A 41 1.70 6.64 -5.53
N TYR A 42 2.95 6.20 -5.56
CA TYR A 42 3.74 6.14 -6.80
C TYR A 42 3.91 4.73 -7.36
N MET A 43 3.57 3.67 -6.64
CA MET A 43 3.67 2.31 -7.18
C MET A 43 2.51 2.00 -8.12
N PRO A 44 2.75 1.22 -9.19
CA PRO A 44 1.77 0.98 -10.23
C PRO A 44 0.57 0.19 -9.70
N LEU A 45 -0.59 0.39 -10.34
CA LEU A 45 -1.77 -0.41 -10.09
C LEU A 45 -1.63 -1.77 -10.77
N GLN A 46 -1.72 -2.87 -10.00
CA GLN A 46 -1.78 -4.20 -10.58
C GLN A 46 -3.15 -4.43 -11.23
N LEU A 47 -3.16 -4.72 -12.54
CA LEU A 47 -4.38 -5.01 -13.32
C LEU A 47 -4.76 -6.50 -13.21
N ASP A 48 -3.78 -7.38 -13.38
CA ASP A 48 -3.89 -8.82 -13.20
C ASP A 48 -2.57 -9.43 -12.65
N LYS A 49 -2.36 -10.73 -12.82
CA LYS A 49 -1.21 -11.43 -12.20
C LYS A 49 0.15 -10.83 -12.54
N ASP A 50 0.33 -10.32 -13.76
CA ASP A 50 1.62 -9.89 -14.28
C ASP A 50 1.59 -8.56 -15.04
N ARG A 51 0.42 -7.91 -15.16
CA ARG A 51 0.29 -6.61 -15.83
C ARG A 51 0.01 -5.49 -14.83
N TYR A 52 0.67 -4.37 -15.04
CA TYR A 52 0.59 -3.21 -14.16
C TYR A 52 0.31 -1.94 -14.98
N LEU A 53 -0.54 -1.06 -14.45
CA LEU A 53 -0.72 0.29 -14.99
C LEU A 53 0.24 1.23 -14.26
N CYS A 54 1.21 1.75 -15.00
CA CYS A 54 2.14 2.78 -14.55
C CYS A 54 1.61 4.15 -14.96
N TYR A 55 1.38 5.04 -14.00
CA TYR A 55 0.86 6.39 -14.16
C TYR A 55 1.89 7.43 -13.73
N GLU A 56 1.68 8.69 -14.11
CA GLU A 56 2.51 9.79 -13.61
C GLU A 56 2.17 10.14 -12.17
N TYR A 57 3.16 10.06 -11.28
CA TYR A 57 3.06 10.52 -9.90
C TYR A 57 3.59 11.96 -9.79
N LYS A 58 2.70 12.93 -9.82
CA LYS A 58 3.00 14.37 -9.73
C LYS A 58 1.98 15.10 -8.88
N PRO A 59 1.82 14.73 -7.59
CA PRO A 59 0.79 15.32 -6.75
C PRO A 59 0.99 16.82 -6.58
N ASP A 60 -0.11 17.55 -6.64
CA ASP A 60 -0.12 19.02 -6.59
C ASP A 60 0.60 19.58 -5.36
N TYR A 61 0.47 18.91 -4.22
CA TYR A 61 1.11 19.33 -2.96
C TYR A 61 2.63 19.19 -2.96
N LEU A 62 3.21 18.28 -3.72
CA LEU A 62 4.66 18.17 -3.92
C LEU A 62 5.15 19.10 -5.02
N MET A 63 4.30 19.41 -6.00
CA MET A 63 4.66 20.31 -7.09
C MET A 63 4.80 21.78 -6.69
N LYS A 64 4.23 22.20 -5.55
CA LYS A 64 4.20 23.59 -5.07
C LYS A 64 5.57 24.23 -4.86
N SER A 65 6.61 23.47 -4.54
CA SER A 65 7.95 24.01 -4.31
C SER A 65 9.06 23.11 -4.82
N ALA A 66 10.22 23.68 -5.14
CA ALA A 66 11.40 22.91 -5.52
C ALA A 66 11.89 21.98 -4.39
N SER A 67 11.74 22.41 -3.13
CA SER A 67 12.09 21.61 -1.97
C SER A 67 11.21 20.37 -1.79
N ASN A 68 9.95 20.44 -2.23
CA ASN A 68 9.02 19.30 -2.15
C ASN A 68 9.19 18.35 -3.34
N ARG A 69 9.46 18.88 -4.55
CA ARG A 69 9.64 18.05 -5.76
C ARG A 69 10.74 17.00 -5.64
N LYS A 70 11.74 17.20 -4.76
CA LYS A 70 12.78 16.20 -4.50
C LYS A 70 12.26 14.86 -3.93
N TYR A 71 11.05 14.87 -3.36
CA TYR A 71 10.38 13.66 -2.81
C TYR A 71 9.55 12.92 -3.86
N ILE A 72 9.39 13.47 -5.07
CA ILE A 72 8.66 12.79 -6.13
C ILE A 72 9.49 11.61 -6.62
N THR A 73 9.00 10.41 -6.38
CA THR A 73 9.58 9.18 -6.89
C THR A 73 9.10 8.95 -8.32
N ASP A 74 10.01 8.61 -9.25
CA ASP A 74 9.65 8.27 -10.61
C ASP A 74 9.08 6.84 -10.66
N SER A 75 7.79 6.74 -10.93
CA SER A 75 7.08 5.45 -10.99
C SER A 75 7.62 4.53 -12.07
N LEU A 76 7.98 5.12 -13.22
CA LEU A 76 8.44 4.37 -14.39
C LEU A 76 9.84 3.77 -14.17
N ASP A 77 10.74 4.55 -13.55
CA ASP A 77 12.08 4.07 -13.23
C ASP A 77 12.02 2.89 -12.26
N ILE A 78 11.18 2.97 -11.21
CA ILE A 78 11.00 1.83 -10.29
C ILE A 78 10.40 0.61 -10.99
N CYS A 79 9.38 0.81 -11.82
CA CYS A 79 8.78 -0.28 -12.58
C CYS A 79 9.80 -1.00 -13.47
N ARG A 80 10.72 -0.25 -14.10
CA ARG A 80 11.80 -0.79 -14.92
C ARG A 80 12.84 -1.55 -14.08
N ASP A 81 13.25 -0.97 -12.95
CA ASP A 81 14.18 -1.61 -12.02
C ASP A 81 13.62 -2.94 -11.47
N MET A 82 12.32 -2.99 -11.22
CA MET A 82 11.62 -4.19 -10.80
C MET A 82 11.22 -5.13 -11.94
N GLN A 83 11.52 -4.77 -13.19
CA GLN A 83 11.18 -5.53 -14.41
C GLN A 83 9.68 -5.87 -14.52
N LEU A 84 8.82 -4.96 -14.10
CA LEU A 84 7.38 -5.12 -14.18
C LEU A 84 6.88 -4.99 -15.62
N LYS A 85 5.90 -5.81 -16.00
CA LYS A 85 5.22 -5.69 -17.30
C LYS A 85 4.17 -4.60 -17.23
N ILE A 86 4.55 -3.40 -17.66
CA ILE A 86 3.74 -2.20 -17.53
C ILE A 86 2.98 -1.82 -18.79
N LYS A 87 1.81 -1.22 -18.58
CA LYS A 87 1.07 -0.35 -19.51
C LYS A 87 1.24 1.07 -18.98
N GLU A 88 1.77 1.96 -19.78
CA GLU A 88 1.99 3.35 -19.37
C GLU A 88 0.77 4.22 -19.67
N THR A 89 0.49 5.19 -18.80
CA THR A 89 -0.49 6.24 -19.04
C THR A 89 0.07 7.60 -18.63
N PRO A 90 -0.19 8.67 -19.37
CA PRO A 90 0.23 10.02 -19.01
C PRO A 90 -0.70 10.69 -17.98
N LEU A 91 -1.71 9.99 -17.48
CA LEU A 91 -2.60 10.52 -16.46
C LEU A 91 -1.85 10.68 -15.14
N ILE A 92 -2.07 11.82 -14.49
CA ILE A 92 -1.56 12.08 -13.14
C ILE A 92 -2.50 11.42 -12.14
N ILE A 93 -1.99 10.49 -11.36
CA ILE A 93 -2.76 9.73 -10.39
C ILE A 93 -1.90 9.51 -9.15
N ASP A 94 -2.52 9.68 -7.99
CA ASP A 94 -1.98 9.20 -6.72
C ASP A 94 -2.59 7.83 -6.42
N GLY A 95 -1.77 6.80 -6.20
CA GLY A 95 -2.27 5.43 -5.97
C GLY A 95 -3.10 5.28 -4.70
N GLY A 96 -2.92 6.16 -3.69
CA GLY A 96 -3.79 6.26 -2.52
C GLY A 96 -5.21 6.70 -2.86
N ASN A 97 -5.39 7.37 -4.01
CA ASN A 97 -6.71 7.73 -4.53
C ASN A 97 -7.38 6.60 -5.34
N ILE A 98 -6.89 5.37 -5.26
CA ILE A 98 -7.50 4.22 -5.95
C ILE A 98 -7.86 3.14 -4.93
N VAL A 99 -9.16 2.93 -4.69
CA VAL A 99 -9.67 1.82 -3.89
C VAL A 99 -10.44 0.86 -4.77
N LYS A 100 -9.85 -0.30 -5.10
CA LYS A 100 -10.52 -1.35 -5.89
C LYS A 100 -11.50 -2.15 -5.03
N VAL A 101 -12.73 -2.33 -5.53
CA VAL A 101 -13.80 -3.11 -4.90
C VAL A 101 -14.44 -3.99 -5.98
N GLY A 102 -14.08 -5.28 -6.03
CA GLY A 102 -14.48 -6.18 -7.11
C GLY A 102 -14.00 -5.66 -8.48
N ASN A 103 -14.96 -5.47 -9.39
CA ASN A 103 -14.70 -4.92 -10.74
C ASN A 103 -14.88 -3.39 -10.83
N LYS A 104 -14.86 -2.70 -9.69
CA LYS A 104 -14.99 -1.24 -9.59
C LYS A 104 -13.77 -0.63 -8.90
N ALA A 105 -13.53 0.65 -9.15
CA ALA A 105 -12.60 1.45 -8.36
C ALA A 105 -13.28 2.73 -7.89
N ILE A 106 -13.04 3.11 -6.63
CA ILE A 106 -13.54 4.33 -6.03
C ILE A 106 -12.37 5.32 -5.98
N MET A 107 -12.60 6.52 -6.48
CA MET A 107 -11.64 7.62 -6.48
C MET A 107 -12.32 8.91 -6.00
N THR A 108 -11.57 9.80 -5.39
CA THR A 108 -12.07 11.16 -5.13
C THR A 108 -11.99 12.01 -6.40
N GLU A 109 -12.83 13.04 -6.47
CA GLU A 109 -12.84 14.04 -7.56
C GLU A 109 -11.54 14.85 -7.66
N LYS A 110 -10.58 14.66 -6.74
CA LYS A 110 -9.26 15.29 -6.82
C LYS A 110 -8.55 15.00 -8.15
N VAL A 111 -8.72 13.80 -8.69
CA VAL A 111 -8.10 13.40 -9.96
C VAL A 111 -8.45 14.33 -11.13
N PHE A 112 -9.62 15.00 -11.12
CA PHE A 112 -9.99 16.01 -12.12
C PHE A 112 -9.12 17.25 -12.02
N VAL A 113 -8.79 17.67 -10.81
CA VAL A 113 -7.93 18.83 -10.56
C VAL A 113 -6.49 18.55 -10.94
N GLU A 114 -6.04 17.32 -10.79
CA GLU A 114 -4.70 16.89 -11.19
C GLU A 114 -4.54 16.73 -12.71
N ASN A 115 -5.66 16.53 -13.46
CA ASN A 115 -5.66 16.40 -14.91
C ASN A 115 -6.49 17.53 -15.60
N PRO A 116 -6.17 18.81 -15.39
CA PRO A 116 -7.04 19.93 -15.77
C PRO A 116 -7.16 20.14 -17.29
N THR A 117 -6.32 19.51 -18.09
CA THR A 117 -6.35 19.58 -19.55
C THR A 117 -7.32 18.58 -20.18
N VAL A 118 -7.87 17.66 -19.40
CA VAL A 118 -8.80 16.62 -19.86
C VAL A 118 -10.17 16.91 -19.21
N ASN A 119 -11.25 16.98 -20.00
CA ASN A 119 -12.58 17.14 -19.40
C ASN A 119 -13.00 15.89 -18.61
N GLU A 120 -13.82 16.06 -17.59
CA GLU A 120 -14.19 15.04 -16.61
C GLU A 120 -14.75 13.74 -17.25
N ASN A 121 -15.64 13.87 -18.25
CA ASN A 121 -16.21 12.69 -18.92
C ASN A 121 -15.17 11.92 -19.72
N THR A 122 -14.29 12.63 -20.41
CA THR A 122 -13.19 12.01 -21.14
C THR A 122 -12.20 11.34 -20.17
N LEU A 123 -11.87 12.01 -19.08
CA LEU A 123 -10.98 11.47 -18.06
C LEU A 123 -11.55 10.21 -17.42
N LYS A 124 -12.87 10.21 -17.11
CA LYS A 124 -13.55 9.00 -16.62
C LYS A 124 -13.40 7.84 -17.59
N ASN A 125 -13.71 8.04 -18.86
CA ASN A 125 -13.62 7.00 -19.87
C ASN A 125 -12.19 6.47 -20.02
N LEU A 126 -11.18 7.36 -20.00
CA LEU A 126 -9.78 6.98 -20.03
C LEU A 126 -9.39 6.14 -18.79
N LEU A 127 -9.80 6.56 -17.60
CA LEU A 127 -9.53 5.82 -16.37
C LEU A 127 -10.17 4.42 -16.42
N GLU A 128 -11.43 4.31 -16.85
CA GLU A 128 -12.14 3.03 -16.99
C GLU A 128 -11.44 2.10 -17.99
N GLU A 129 -11.01 2.64 -19.13
CA GLU A 129 -10.23 1.90 -20.14
C GLU A 129 -8.85 1.46 -19.62
N GLN A 130 -8.14 2.37 -18.93
CA GLN A 130 -6.79 2.08 -18.44
C GLN A 130 -6.79 1.11 -17.25
N MET A 131 -7.74 1.26 -16.32
CA MET A 131 -7.85 0.43 -15.10
C MET A 131 -8.68 -0.84 -15.33
N GLU A 132 -9.33 -0.98 -16.49
CA GLU A 132 -10.15 -2.14 -16.87
C GLU A 132 -11.29 -2.41 -15.86
N CYS A 133 -11.90 -1.34 -15.30
CA CYS A 133 -12.99 -1.43 -14.33
C CYS A 133 -13.88 -0.17 -14.34
N GLU A 134 -15.09 -0.28 -13.78
CA GLU A 134 -15.97 0.87 -13.57
C GLU A 134 -15.36 1.84 -12.55
N ILE A 135 -15.36 3.15 -12.85
CA ILE A 135 -14.88 4.18 -11.91
C ILE A 135 -16.07 4.90 -11.27
N ILE A 136 -16.05 4.96 -9.94
CA ILE A 136 -17.04 5.68 -9.14
C ILE A 136 -16.32 6.82 -8.42
N PHE A 137 -16.76 8.05 -8.68
CA PHE A 137 -16.19 9.22 -8.02
C PHE A 137 -16.99 9.58 -6.77
N ILE A 138 -16.25 9.89 -5.71
CA ILE A 138 -16.75 10.49 -4.49
C ILE A 138 -16.21 11.92 -4.35
N PRO A 139 -16.89 12.79 -3.61
CA PRO A 139 -16.41 14.16 -3.37
C PRO A 139 -14.99 14.16 -2.80
N TRP A 140 -14.24 15.20 -3.13
CA TRP A 140 -12.98 15.47 -2.46
C TRP A 140 -13.20 16.44 -1.29
N ASP A 141 -12.79 16.03 -0.09
CA ASP A 141 -12.70 16.95 1.06
C ASP A 141 -11.60 17.98 0.80
N ARG A 142 -12.03 19.23 0.54
CA ARG A 142 -11.13 20.34 0.22
C ARG A 142 -10.30 20.82 1.42
N ALA A 143 -10.68 20.43 2.64
CA ALA A 143 -9.93 20.72 3.86
C ALA A 143 -8.77 19.73 4.05
N GLU A 144 -8.83 18.56 3.41
CA GLU A 144 -7.80 17.52 3.46
C GLU A 144 -6.81 17.71 2.31
N LYS A 145 -5.51 17.62 2.63
CA LYS A 145 -4.42 17.95 1.72
C LYS A 145 -4.24 16.95 0.58
N TYR A 146 -4.38 15.66 0.89
CA TYR A 146 -4.03 14.59 -0.05
C TYR A 146 -5.20 14.20 -0.94
N GLY A 147 -6.41 14.18 -0.41
CA GLY A 147 -7.63 13.84 -1.13
C GLY A 147 -7.71 12.39 -1.56
N HIS A 148 -7.15 11.47 -0.78
CA HIS A 148 -7.05 10.07 -1.11
C HIS A 148 -8.27 9.26 -0.61
N SER A 149 -8.82 8.41 -1.48
CA SER A 149 -9.97 7.56 -1.15
C SER A 149 -9.63 6.44 -0.16
N ASP A 150 -8.37 5.99 -0.06
CA ASP A 150 -7.93 4.94 0.86
C ASP A 150 -7.90 5.35 2.34
N GLY A 151 -7.94 6.65 2.62
CA GLY A 151 -8.17 7.20 3.96
C GLY A 151 -9.67 7.28 4.33
N ILE A 152 -10.57 7.00 3.40
CA ILE A 152 -12.03 7.13 3.57
C ILE A 152 -12.70 5.75 3.52
N ILE A 153 -12.24 4.87 2.63
CA ILE A 153 -12.93 3.63 2.26
C ILE A 153 -11.96 2.44 2.24
N LYS A 154 -12.46 1.28 2.69
CA LYS A 154 -11.77 -0.01 2.59
C LYS A 154 -12.75 -1.09 2.08
N PRO A 155 -12.35 -1.95 1.14
CA PRO A 155 -13.20 -3.05 0.69
C PRO A 155 -13.39 -4.09 1.80
N ILE A 156 -14.63 -4.55 2.00
CA ILE A 156 -14.95 -5.74 2.81
C ILE A 156 -15.13 -6.94 1.88
N SER A 157 -15.87 -6.74 0.80
CA SER A 157 -16.11 -7.72 -0.26
C SER A 157 -16.36 -7.00 -1.59
N ASP A 158 -16.66 -7.73 -2.66
CA ASP A 158 -16.94 -7.13 -3.99
C ASP A 158 -18.14 -6.16 -4.00
N ASN A 159 -19.07 -6.27 -3.01
CA ASN A 159 -20.26 -5.45 -2.92
C ASN A 159 -20.45 -4.76 -1.56
N SER A 160 -19.45 -4.83 -0.68
CA SER A 160 -19.51 -4.22 0.65
C SER A 160 -18.22 -3.49 0.97
N ILE A 161 -18.36 -2.30 1.55
CA ILE A 161 -17.26 -1.43 1.92
C ILE A 161 -17.36 -0.98 3.37
N LEU A 162 -16.22 -0.73 3.97
CA LEU A 162 -16.09 -0.03 5.23
C LEU A 162 -15.73 1.42 4.96
N MET A 163 -16.40 2.35 5.60
CA MET A 163 -16.14 3.77 5.57
C MET A 163 -15.61 4.23 6.93
N THR A 164 -14.69 5.16 6.94
CA THR A 164 -14.19 5.78 8.17
C THR A 164 -15.28 6.64 8.83
N ASN A 165 -15.04 7.03 10.07
CA ASN A 165 -15.99 7.80 10.90
C ASN A 165 -16.08 9.30 10.56
N TYR A 166 -16.09 9.66 9.28
CA TYR A 166 -16.19 11.05 8.83
C TYR A 166 -17.37 11.81 9.44
N HIS A 167 -18.47 11.10 9.75
CA HIS A 167 -19.66 11.69 10.37
C HIS A 167 -19.40 12.35 11.75
N ASP A 168 -18.28 12.01 12.43
CA ASP A 168 -17.89 12.64 13.68
C ASP A 168 -17.29 14.03 13.46
N PHE A 169 -16.77 14.30 12.26
CA PHE A 169 -16.04 15.52 11.90
C PHE A 169 -16.81 16.39 10.90
N ASP A 170 -17.34 15.79 9.85
CA ASP A 170 -18.12 16.42 8.80
C ASP A 170 -19.26 15.51 8.34
N LYS A 171 -20.47 15.76 8.90
CA LYS A 171 -21.68 15.00 8.56
C LYS A 171 -22.17 15.25 7.14
N GLU A 172 -21.98 16.46 6.62
CA GLU A 172 -22.45 16.82 5.28
C GLU A 172 -21.60 16.07 4.23
N TYR A 173 -20.29 16.15 4.35
CA TYR A 173 -19.37 15.38 3.52
C TYR A 173 -19.62 13.86 3.62
N SER A 174 -19.75 13.34 4.85
CA SER A 174 -20.04 11.92 5.07
C SER A 174 -21.31 11.46 4.35
N ASN A 175 -22.40 12.26 4.44
CA ASN A 175 -23.65 11.96 3.78
C ASN A 175 -23.53 12.01 2.25
N GLU A 176 -22.76 12.93 1.71
CA GLU A 176 -22.54 13.04 0.26
C GLU A 176 -21.79 11.80 -0.26
N VAL A 177 -20.74 11.35 0.43
CA VAL A 177 -20.01 10.11 0.09
C VAL A 177 -20.96 8.90 0.13
N ILE A 178 -21.77 8.77 1.20
CA ILE A 178 -22.76 7.69 1.34
C ILE A 178 -23.75 7.71 0.18
N ASN A 179 -24.29 8.89 -0.18
CA ASN A 179 -25.25 9.02 -1.27
C ASN A 179 -24.67 8.59 -2.63
N ARG A 180 -23.38 8.85 -2.88
CA ARG A 180 -22.71 8.42 -4.11
C ARG A 180 -22.50 6.90 -4.19
N LEU A 181 -22.38 6.23 -3.05
CA LEU A 181 -21.97 4.83 -2.97
C LEU A 181 -23.12 3.86 -2.62
N SER A 182 -24.18 4.31 -1.96
CA SER A 182 -25.23 3.46 -1.37
C SER A 182 -26.02 2.63 -2.39
N ASN A 183 -26.09 3.07 -3.66
CA ASN A 183 -26.72 2.30 -4.73
C ASN A 183 -25.81 1.23 -5.36
N LYS A 184 -24.55 1.18 -4.96
CA LYS A 184 -23.53 0.28 -5.50
C LYS A 184 -22.98 -0.70 -4.45
N PHE A 185 -22.99 -0.30 -3.16
CA PHE A 185 -22.35 -1.03 -2.07
C PHE A 185 -23.20 -1.05 -0.81
N ASP A 186 -23.09 -2.15 -0.07
CA ASP A 186 -23.46 -2.19 1.35
C ASP A 186 -22.37 -1.49 2.16
N ILE A 187 -22.73 -0.37 2.82
CA ILE A 187 -21.78 0.49 3.52
C ILE A 187 -21.83 0.20 5.01
N LYS A 188 -20.70 -0.16 5.57
CA LYS A 188 -20.43 -0.19 7.02
C LYS A 188 -19.63 1.04 7.38
N ILE A 189 -19.84 1.60 8.57
CA ILE A 189 -19.18 2.82 9.02
C ILE A 189 -18.53 2.54 10.37
N LEU A 190 -17.26 2.89 10.51
CA LEU A 190 -16.59 2.89 11.81
C LEU A 190 -17.22 3.94 12.72
N SER A 191 -17.43 3.59 13.98
CA SER A 191 -17.98 4.49 14.98
C SER A 191 -17.32 4.24 16.33
N TYR A 192 -17.20 5.29 17.14
CA TYR A 192 -16.51 5.23 18.42
C TYR A 192 -17.35 5.85 19.51
N ASP A 193 -17.55 5.09 20.61
CA ASP A 193 -18.21 5.59 21.82
C ASP A 193 -17.13 6.13 22.76
N VAL A 194 -16.69 7.35 22.48
CA VAL A 194 -15.69 8.09 23.24
C VAL A 194 -16.17 9.52 23.47
N LYS A 195 -15.66 10.17 24.50
CA LYS A 195 -16.07 11.55 24.82
C LYS A 195 -15.75 12.53 23.68
N LYS A 196 -14.64 12.31 23.00
CA LYS A 196 -14.20 13.10 21.83
C LYS A 196 -13.34 12.21 20.95
N THR A 197 -13.79 11.98 19.73
CA THR A 197 -13.06 11.19 18.73
C THR A 197 -11.74 11.86 18.37
N ALA A 198 -10.67 11.06 18.36
CA ALA A 198 -9.35 11.53 17.96
C ALA A 198 -9.34 11.95 16.48
N PRO A 199 -8.74 13.12 16.12
CA PRO A 199 -8.63 13.54 14.73
C PRO A 199 -7.94 12.52 13.84
N GLU A 200 -7.04 11.71 14.39
CA GLU A 200 -6.27 10.68 13.70
C GLU A 200 -7.03 9.36 13.53
N SER A 201 -8.30 9.27 13.99
CA SER A 201 -9.10 8.04 13.93
C SER A 201 -9.34 7.49 12.50
N TRP A 202 -9.17 8.33 11.48
CA TRP A 202 -9.14 7.87 10.09
C TRP A 202 -8.05 6.82 9.83
N ALA A 203 -6.99 6.79 10.62
CA ALA A 203 -5.90 5.83 10.43
C ALA A 203 -6.34 4.38 10.65
N TYR A 204 -7.40 4.13 11.40
CA TYR A 204 -7.92 2.77 11.61
C TYR A 204 -8.48 2.13 10.33
N ILE A 205 -8.89 2.90 9.32
CA ILE A 205 -9.30 2.34 8.03
C ILE A 205 -8.11 2.10 7.09
N ASN A 206 -7.00 2.80 7.33
CA ASN A 206 -5.79 2.71 6.52
C ASN A 206 -4.88 1.54 6.95
N PHE A 207 -5.50 0.40 7.31
CA PHE A 207 -4.79 -0.82 7.66
C PHE A 207 -4.22 -1.53 6.44
N LEU A 208 -3.15 -2.28 6.66
CA LEU A 208 -2.60 -3.18 5.64
C LEU A 208 -3.43 -4.46 5.56
N THR A 209 -3.79 -4.86 4.34
CA THR A 209 -4.39 -6.18 4.05
C THR A 209 -3.50 -6.94 3.09
N ILE A 210 -3.14 -8.18 3.45
CA ILE A 210 -2.38 -9.08 2.58
C ILE A 210 -2.80 -10.53 2.78
N GLY A 211 -3.31 -11.17 1.71
CA GLY A 211 -3.94 -12.49 1.83
C GLY A 211 -5.10 -12.45 2.84
N ASN A 212 -5.03 -13.27 3.86
CA ASN A 212 -5.98 -13.31 4.98
C ASN A 212 -5.46 -12.61 6.26
N LEU A 213 -4.41 -11.82 6.16
CA LEU A 213 -3.84 -11.04 7.26
C LEU A 213 -4.24 -9.58 7.14
N ILE A 214 -4.69 -9.00 8.25
CA ILE A 214 -4.83 -7.56 8.47
C ILE A 214 -3.83 -7.14 9.53
N VAL A 215 -3.06 -6.08 9.25
CA VAL A 215 -2.29 -5.37 10.26
C VAL A 215 -3.00 -4.06 10.54
N LEU A 216 -3.70 -4.03 11.69
CA LEU A 216 -4.52 -2.90 12.12
C LEU A 216 -3.67 -1.89 12.89
N PRO A 217 -3.71 -0.61 12.52
CA PRO A 217 -3.12 0.47 13.31
C PRO A 217 -3.61 0.50 14.75
N THR A 218 -2.71 0.80 15.69
CA THR A 218 -3.06 1.34 17.00
C THR A 218 -2.38 2.69 17.19
N LEU A 219 -3.02 3.57 17.94
CA LEU A 219 -2.61 4.97 18.13
C LEU A 219 -2.36 5.30 19.61
N GLY A 220 -2.56 4.33 20.52
CA GLY A 220 -2.54 4.55 21.95
C GLY A 220 -3.75 5.37 22.42
N LYS A 221 -4.90 5.20 21.77
CA LYS A 221 -6.14 5.93 22.02
C LYS A 221 -7.24 5.01 22.56
N GLU A 222 -8.31 5.59 23.13
CA GLU A 222 -9.47 4.83 23.61
C GLU A 222 -10.17 4.07 22.49
N GLU A 223 -10.08 4.56 21.25
CA GLU A 223 -10.65 3.96 20.05
C GLU A 223 -9.96 2.67 19.60
N ASP A 224 -8.71 2.39 19.98
CA ASP A 224 -7.94 1.22 19.54
C ASP A 224 -8.69 -0.09 19.72
N GLY A 225 -9.29 -0.29 20.90
CA GLY A 225 -10.06 -1.49 21.20
C GLY A 225 -11.37 -1.58 20.42
N GLN A 226 -12.06 -0.46 20.25
CA GLN A 226 -13.33 -0.41 19.52
C GLN A 226 -13.10 -0.61 18.01
N ALA A 227 -12.02 -0.07 17.45
CA ALA A 227 -11.60 -0.33 16.08
C ALA A 227 -11.35 -1.83 15.86
N LEU A 228 -10.59 -2.47 16.75
CA LEU A 228 -10.30 -3.90 16.67
C LEU A 228 -11.59 -4.74 16.65
N GLU A 229 -12.52 -4.48 17.56
CA GLU A 229 -13.77 -5.27 17.64
C GLU A 229 -14.64 -5.09 16.39
N GLN A 230 -14.74 -3.88 15.84
CA GLN A 230 -15.48 -3.65 14.60
C GLN A 230 -14.81 -4.33 13.40
N ILE A 231 -13.48 -4.23 13.27
CA ILE A 231 -12.74 -4.90 12.19
C ILE A 231 -12.88 -6.42 12.28
N LYS A 232 -12.85 -7.03 13.47
CA LYS A 232 -13.12 -8.47 13.65
C LYS A 232 -14.51 -8.88 13.13
N VAL A 233 -15.51 -8.04 13.35
CA VAL A 233 -16.87 -8.32 12.88
C VAL A 233 -16.96 -8.28 11.35
N TYR A 234 -16.38 -7.25 10.72
CA TYR A 234 -16.48 -7.07 9.27
C TYR A 234 -15.53 -7.97 8.49
N TYR A 235 -14.40 -8.36 9.08
CA TYR A 235 -13.35 -9.18 8.46
C TYR A 235 -13.16 -10.50 9.22
N HIS A 236 -14.27 -11.19 9.55
CA HIS A 236 -14.30 -12.39 10.41
C HIS A 236 -13.44 -13.57 9.89
N ASN A 237 -13.09 -13.60 8.60
CA ASN A 237 -12.23 -14.62 7.98
C ASN A 237 -10.74 -14.22 7.97
N TYR A 238 -10.39 -13.07 8.55
CA TYR A 238 -9.02 -12.59 8.55
C TYR A 238 -8.36 -12.80 9.93
N THR A 239 -7.07 -13.05 9.91
CA THR A 239 -6.24 -12.91 11.09
C THR A 239 -5.89 -11.44 11.26
N ILE A 240 -6.10 -10.90 12.47
CA ILE A 240 -5.86 -9.48 12.74
C ILE A 240 -4.73 -9.36 13.76
N GLU A 241 -3.66 -8.70 13.35
CA GLU A 241 -2.55 -8.26 14.21
C GLU A 241 -2.63 -6.75 14.38
N GLN A 242 -2.15 -6.24 15.51
CA GLN A 242 -2.11 -4.81 15.78
C GLN A 242 -0.67 -4.28 15.78
N LEU A 243 -0.48 -3.07 15.29
CA LEU A 243 0.81 -2.39 15.28
C LEU A 243 0.63 -0.91 15.64
N ASN A 244 1.40 -0.44 16.61
CA ASN A 244 1.42 0.99 16.94
C ASN A 244 2.13 1.77 15.83
N ILE A 245 1.40 2.75 15.27
CA ILE A 245 1.89 3.62 14.20
C ILE A 245 1.69 5.11 14.52
N SER A 246 1.57 5.47 15.79
CA SER A 246 1.30 6.84 16.23
C SER A 246 2.25 7.87 15.63
N ASP A 247 3.53 7.51 15.42
CA ASP A 247 4.51 8.42 14.82
C ASP A 247 4.31 8.58 13.30
N LEU A 248 3.96 7.51 12.59
CA LEU A 248 3.69 7.54 11.17
C LEU A 248 2.47 8.40 10.84
N VAL A 249 1.42 8.29 11.63
CA VAL A 249 0.16 9.03 11.44
C VAL A 249 0.34 10.55 11.59
N LYS A 250 1.29 11.00 12.40
CA LYS A 250 1.63 12.43 12.53
C LYS A 250 2.10 13.04 11.21
N ASP A 251 2.68 12.23 10.32
CA ASP A 251 3.14 12.66 9.00
C ASP A 251 2.08 12.45 7.90
N GLY A 252 0.87 12.05 8.28
CA GLY A 252 -0.32 12.07 7.43
C GLY A 252 -0.59 10.77 6.65
N GLY A 253 -0.02 9.63 7.04
CA GLY A 253 -0.28 8.35 6.41
C GLY A 253 -0.42 7.19 7.38
N GLY A 254 -0.90 6.04 6.89
CA GLY A 254 -1.06 4.80 7.63
C GLY A 254 -0.34 3.62 6.98
N LEU A 255 -0.64 2.40 7.43
CA LEU A 255 0.03 1.19 6.95
C LEU A 255 -0.27 0.90 5.46
N ASN A 256 -1.44 1.27 4.96
CA ASN A 256 -1.76 1.14 3.54
C ASN A 256 -0.90 2.08 2.68
N CYS A 257 -0.68 3.32 3.14
CA CYS A 257 0.07 4.33 2.41
C CYS A 257 1.55 3.96 2.21
N VAL A 258 2.15 3.31 3.21
CA VAL A 258 3.56 2.89 3.19
C VAL A 258 3.76 1.45 2.68
N SER A 259 2.73 0.86 2.08
CA SER A 259 2.80 -0.50 1.56
C SER A 259 2.20 -0.63 0.17
N TRP A 260 2.82 -1.46 -0.66
CA TRP A 260 2.32 -1.85 -1.96
C TRP A 260 2.23 -3.37 -2.03
N CYS A 261 1.03 -3.89 -2.25
CA CYS A 261 0.75 -5.32 -2.31
C CYS A 261 0.54 -5.76 -3.75
N ARG A 262 1.13 -6.87 -4.13
CA ARG A 262 0.96 -7.48 -5.45
C ARG A 262 0.84 -8.99 -5.35
N TYR A 263 0.22 -9.59 -6.35
CA TYR A 263 0.33 -11.02 -6.57
C TYR A 263 1.75 -11.32 -7.07
N ALA A 264 2.39 -12.31 -6.47
CA ALA A 264 3.67 -12.84 -6.91
C ALA A 264 3.48 -14.32 -7.28
N ASN A 265 4.32 -14.86 -8.17
CA ASN A 265 4.30 -16.30 -8.45
C ASN A 265 4.82 -17.11 -7.24
N GLU A 266 4.51 -18.40 -7.23
CA GLU A 266 4.86 -19.27 -6.10
C GLU A 266 6.38 -19.34 -5.85
N GLN A 267 7.17 -19.40 -6.93
CA GLN A 267 8.62 -19.46 -6.84
C GLN A 267 9.20 -18.20 -6.22
N GLU A 268 8.81 -17.03 -6.73
CA GLU A 268 9.22 -15.74 -6.18
C GLU A 268 8.79 -15.60 -4.71
N THR A 269 7.55 -15.96 -4.39
CA THR A 269 7.04 -15.94 -3.01
C THR A 269 7.88 -16.81 -2.08
N ARG A 270 8.24 -18.03 -2.52
CA ARG A 270 9.07 -18.96 -1.74
C ARG A 270 10.45 -18.38 -1.44
N TYR A 271 11.10 -17.77 -2.44
CA TYR A 271 12.44 -17.21 -2.27
C TYR A 271 12.44 -15.95 -1.39
N LEU A 272 11.45 -15.07 -1.54
CA LEU A 272 11.30 -13.91 -0.68
C LEU A 272 11.08 -14.29 0.78
N LYS A 273 10.23 -15.30 1.04
CA LYS A 273 10.02 -15.82 2.41
C LYS A 273 11.32 -16.35 3.03
N LEU A 274 12.08 -17.13 2.25
CA LEU A 274 13.36 -17.63 2.69
C LEU A 274 14.34 -16.49 3.02
N TYR A 275 14.42 -15.50 2.14
CA TYR A 275 15.26 -14.33 2.35
C TYR A 275 14.85 -13.55 3.61
N ASN A 276 13.55 -13.34 3.83
CA ASN A 276 13.04 -12.61 4.99
C ASN A 276 13.39 -13.32 6.31
N ILE A 277 13.29 -14.67 6.36
CA ILE A 277 13.71 -15.45 7.52
C ILE A 277 15.19 -15.20 7.81
N LEU A 278 16.04 -15.27 6.80
CA LEU A 278 17.48 -15.09 6.95
C LEU A 278 17.90 -13.65 7.33
N ASP A 279 17.15 -12.66 6.87
CA ASP A 279 17.41 -11.26 7.22
C ASP A 279 17.03 -10.94 8.68
N TYR A 280 16.11 -11.71 9.26
CA TYR A 280 15.49 -11.41 10.55
C TYR A 280 15.96 -12.30 11.70
N GLU A 281 16.45 -13.53 11.45
CA GLU A 281 16.81 -14.49 12.50
C GLU A 281 18.30 -14.49 12.83
N ASP A 282 18.60 -15.08 14.01
CA ASP A 282 19.95 -15.18 14.58
C ASP A 282 20.89 -16.11 13.78
N ASP A 283 22.15 -16.19 14.24
CA ASP A 283 23.23 -16.95 13.58
C ASP A 283 22.94 -18.44 13.36
N SER A 284 21.96 -19.04 14.06
CA SER A 284 21.62 -20.45 13.92
C SER A 284 20.94 -20.78 12.59
N THR A 285 20.13 -19.86 12.07
CA THR A 285 19.43 -20.00 10.80
C THR A 285 20.32 -19.66 9.60
N ARG A 286 21.37 -18.84 9.82
CA ARG A 286 22.34 -18.43 8.78
C ARG A 286 23.21 -19.56 8.24
N ASN A 287 23.32 -20.68 8.95
CA ASN A 287 24.09 -21.86 8.54
C ASN A 287 23.31 -22.81 7.62
N ARG A 288 22.11 -22.43 7.19
CA ARG A 288 21.33 -23.23 6.25
C ARG A 288 22.01 -23.26 4.87
N MET A 289 22.21 -24.46 4.34
CA MET A 289 22.64 -24.64 2.94
C MET A 289 21.46 -24.30 2.00
N PHE A 290 21.66 -23.35 1.09
CA PHE A 290 20.73 -23.04 0.01
C PHE A 290 20.88 -24.03 -1.12
N THR A 291 19.78 -24.32 -1.83
CA THR A 291 19.85 -25.01 -3.11
C THR A 291 20.42 -24.09 -4.20
N ASN A 292 21.00 -24.68 -5.25
CA ASN A 292 21.50 -23.92 -6.39
C ASN A 292 20.42 -23.03 -7.01
N GLU A 293 19.17 -23.50 -7.08
CA GLU A 293 18.04 -22.74 -7.62
C GLU A 293 17.71 -21.51 -6.77
N GLU A 294 17.73 -21.65 -5.44
CA GLU A 294 17.52 -20.54 -4.49
C GLU A 294 18.57 -19.47 -4.70
N ILE A 295 19.82 -19.83 -4.88
CA ILE A 295 20.93 -18.89 -5.05
C ILE A 295 20.90 -18.23 -6.42
N ILE A 296 20.64 -18.98 -7.49
CA ILE A 296 20.48 -18.43 -8.85
C ILE A 296 19.34 -17.40 -8.87
N PHE A 297 18.21 -17.70 -8.21
CA PHE A 297 17.13 -16.73 -8.10
C PHE A 297 17.58 -15.45 -7.37
N MET A 298 18.23 -15.58 -6.22
CA MET A 298 18.71 -14.45 -5.44
C MET A 298 19.72 -13.58 -6.23
N CYS A 299 20.62 -14.20 -6.98
CA CYS A 299 21.56 -13.50 -7.84
C CYS A 299 20.86 -12.76 -9.00
N LYS A 300 19.92 -13.42 -9.69
CA LYS A 300 19.17 -12.83 -10.81
C LYS A 300 18.30 -11.65 -10.41
N HIS A 301 17.76 -11.65 -9.20
CA HIS A 301 16.93 -10.57 -8.67
C HIS A 301 17.73 -9.48 -7.96
N ASN A 302 19.06 -9.44 -8.19
CA ASN A 302 19.98 -8.41 -7.70
C ASN A 302 19.84 -8.17 -6.18
N LEU A 303 19.69 -9.25 -5.43
CA LEU A 303 19.66 -9.19 -3.97
C LEU A 303 21.08 -8.89 -3.45
N ARG A 304 21.57 -7.66 -3.73
CA ARG A 304 22.88 -7.16 -3.25
C ARG A 304 23.08 -7.43 -1.76
N LYS A 305 22.01 -7.29 -0.99
CA LYS A 305 22.02 -7.61 0.44
C LYS A 305 22.40 -9.08 0.74
N PHE A 306 22.03 -10.04 -0.13
CA PHE A 306 22.45 -11.42 0.04
C PHE A 306 23.95 -11.57 -0.20
N ALA A 307 24.48 -10.96 -1.25
CA ALA A 307 25.92 -10.97 -1.56
C ALA A 307 26.73 -10.27 -0.46
N ASP A 308 26.24 -9.16 0.08
CA ASP A 308 26.90 -8.44 1.18
C ASP A 308 26.89 -9.25 2.49
N LYS A 309 25.81 -9.99 2.75
CA LYS A 309 25.63 -10.78 3.97
C LYS A 309 26.34 -12.15 3.92
N PHE A 310 26.47 -12.73 2.71
CA PHE A 310 27.07 -14.04 2.46
C PHE A 310 28.07 -14.01 1.29
N PRO A 311 29.14 -13.19 1.38
CA PRO A 311 30.03 -12.93 0.25
C PRO A 311 30.70 -14.20 -0.30
N GLY A 312 31.09 -15.15 0.54
CA GLY A 312 31.72 -16.40 0.11
C GLY A 312 30.78 -17.33 -0.66
N ILE A 313 29.49 -17.35 -0.30
CA ILE A 313 28.46 -18.13 -0.99
C ILE A 313 28.10 -17.46 -2.32
N ALA A 314 27.91 -16.14 -2.32
CA ALA A 314 27.60 -15.38 -3.51
C ALA A 314 28.74 -15.46 -4.55
N GLU A 315 30.01 -15.36 -4.13
CA GLU A 315 31.17 -15.47 -5.02
C GLU A 315 31.28 -16.86 -5.66
N TYR A 316 31.05 -17.93 -4.91
CA TYR A 316 31.05 -19.28 -5.45
C TYR A 316 30.02 -19.49 -6.54
N TYR A 317 28.79 -19.03 -6.33
CA TYR A 317 27.69 -19.22 -7.27
C TYR A 317 27.69 -18.24 -8.44
N MET A 318 28.22 -17.04 -8.29
CA MET A 318 28.46 -16.15 -9.42
C MET A 318 29.42 -16.78 -10.43
N LYS A 319 30.47 -17.47 -9.96
CA LYS A 319 31.38 -18.24 -10.83
C LYS A 319 30.68 -19.40 -11.57
N CYS A 320 29.68 -20.04 -10.94
CA CYS A 320 28.91 -21.12 -11.58
C CYS A 320 27.87 -20.63 -12.61
N LEU A 321 27.61 -19.31 -12.67
CA LEU A 321 26.68 -18.71 -13.64
C LEU A 321 27.37 -18.25 -14.94
N ASP A 322 28.71 -18.10 -14.89
CA ASP A 322 29.54 -17.69 -16.03
C ASP A 322 30.07 -18.90 -16.83
N ASP A 323 29.90 -20.12 -16.31
CA ASP A 323 30.14 -21.41 -16.98
C ASP A 323 28.82 -21.99 -17.52
#